data_d0721426702f911e6aeaaf3f821876fc
#
_entry.id   d0721426702f911e6aeaaf3f821876fc
#
_cell.length_a   1.000
_cell.length_b   1.000
_cell.length_c   1.000
_cell.angle_alpha   90.00
_cell.angle_beta   90.00
_cell.angle_gamma   90.00
#
_symmetry.space_group_name_H-M   'P 1'
#
loop_
_entity.id
_entity.type
_entity.pdbx_description
1 polymer ?
#
loop_
_entity_poly.entity_id
_entity_poly.type
_entity_poly.pdbx_seq_one_letter_code
_entity_poly.pdbx_strand_id
1 'polypeptide(L)'
;MSGPTHRPATVSLPGDRTVAYTDYGSADGTPVLFLHGTPGSRRLAELFDTVAESHGIRLLALDRPGYGHSSPWPERTVRDTARIVSPVLDDAGIDTAGVIAFSGGAPYAFASAATHPDRIDRLDVVAGATPPHVVDAHPPVQRLLGRMATTTPRLLRAAFRVNAWLARHRDPSFVVGQYTTGDAADAVPGHAAEIVRADFLEAFATHRSGAVTEFRHAASDWTVAFDDIDSRVRLWHGTDDTNVPLSGARRLESEFRNAELRVRSGADHLQTLLRSVPEIVAGYP
;
A
#
# COMPACT_ATOMS: atom_id res chain seq x y z
N MET A 1 -8.40 -25.60 -7.76
CA MET A 1 -7.01 -26.02 -7.41
C MET A 1 -6.47 -24.91 -6.53
N SER A 2 -6.12 -25.25 -5.28
CA SER A 2 -5.52 -24.25 -4.37
C SER A 2 -4.13 -23.92 -4.92
N GLY A 3 -3.90 -22.66 -5.28
CA GLY A 3 -2.57 -22.17 -5.65
C GLY A 3 -1.55 -22.38 -4.52
N PRO A 4 -0.25 -22.21 -4.80
CA PRO A 4 0.78 -22.39 -3.79
C PRO A 4 0.48 -21.48 -2.59
N THR A 5 0.42 -22.07 -1.39
CA THR A 5 0.25 -21.31 -0.15
C THR A 5 1.57 -20.61 0.17
N HIS A 6 1.71 -19.37 -0.24
CA HIS A 6 2.86 -18.53 0.12
C HIS A 6 2.86 -18.30 1.64
N ARG A 7 3.75 -18.98 2.35
CA ARG A 7 3.90 -18.76 3.80
C ARG A 7 4.68 -17.49 4.06
N PRO A 8 4.21 -16.64 4.99
CA PRO A 8 4.97 -15.45 5.33
C PRO A 8 6.27 -15.82 6.05
N ALA A 9 7.37 -15.18 5.64
CA ALA A 9 8.58 -15.07 6.43
C ALA A 9 8.41 -13.95 7.49
N THR A 10 9.22 -13.97 8.53
CA THR A 10 9.17 -12.96 9.61
C THR A 10 10.57 -12.51 9.96
N VAL A 11 10.77 -11.19 10.01
CA VAL A 11 12.04 -10.55 10.37
C VAL A 11 11.89 -9.86 11.71
N SER A 12 12.91 -10.02 12.56
CA SER A 12 12.98 -9.32 13.83
C SER A 12 13.41 -7.87 13.67
N LEU A 13 12.69 -6.98 14.36
CA LEU A 13 13.00 -5.57 14.46
C LEU A 13 13.40 -5.20 15.90
N PRO A 14 14.09 -4.07 16.12
CA PRO A 14 14.40 -3.60 17.47
C PRO A 14 13.15 -3.46 18.35
N GLY A 15 13.26 -3.85 19.63
CA GLY A 15 12.19 -3.77 20.63
C GLY A 15 11.19 -4.91 20.54
N ASP A 16 11.68 -6.13 20.30
CA ASP A 16 10.90 -7.38 20.28
C ASP A 16 9.71 -7.35 19.30
N ARG A 17 9.86 -6.61 18.20
CA ARG A 17 8.88 -6.54 17.12
C ARG A 17 9.28 -7.46 15.97
N THR A 18 8.29 -7.84 15.20
CA THR A 18 8.47 -8.61 13.96
C THR A 18 7.72 -7.96 12.81
N VAL A 19 8.27 -8.10 11.61
CA VAL A 19 7.57 -7.79 10.35
C VAL A 19 7.44 -9.06 9.54
N ALA A 20 6.24 -9.32 9.03
CA ALA A 20 5.96 -10.41 8.12
C ALA A 20 6.00 -9.92 6.68
N TYR A 21 6.55 -10.74 5.80
CA TYR A 21 6.52 -10.51 4.36
C TYR A 21 6.31 -11.81 3.59
N THR A 22 5.97 -11.71 2.33
CA THR A 22 5.77 -12.84 1.43
C THR A 22 6.36 -12.51 0.07
N ASP A 23 7.08 -13.47 -0.51
CA ASP A 23 7.53 -13.41 -1.90
C ASP A 23 6.44 -13.92 -2.84
N TYR A 24 6.24 -13.18 -3.94
CA TYR A 24 5.41 -13.55 -5.08
C TYR A 24 6.23 -13.44 -6.36
N GLY A 25 5.78 -14.08 -7.42
CA GLY A 25 6.47 -14.09 -8.72
C GLY A 25 7.73 -14.95 -8.72
N SER A 26 8.76 -14.52 -9.43
CA SER A 26 9.99 -15.26 -9.65
C SER A 26 10.99 -15.09 -8.51
N ALA A 27 11.38 -16.17 -7.84
CA ALA A 27 12.30 -16.12 -6.69
C ALA A 27 13.67 -15.49 -7.00
N ASP A 28 14.16 -15.69 -8.23
CA ASP A 28 15.44 -15.17 -8.70
C ASP A 28 15.27 -13.91 -9.58
N GLY A 29 14.08 -13.31 -9.57
CA GLY A 29 13.74 -12.17 -10.41
C GLY A 29 14.24 -10.83 -9.88
N THR A 30 14.02 -9.78 -10.70
CA THR A 30 14.30 -8.40 -10.32
C THR A 30 13.48 -8.03 -9.06
N PRO A 31 14.13 -7.57 -7.97
CA PRO A 31 13.44 -7.34 -6.70
C PRO A 31 12.58 -6.08 -6.72
N VAL A 32 11.34 -6.22 -6.33
CA VAL A 32 10.37 -5.14 -6.18
C VAL A 32 9.63 -5.28 -4.86
N LEU A 33 9.68 -4.26 -4.03
CA LEU A 33 8.91 -4.20 -2.79
C LEU A 33 7.48 -3.73 -3.07
N PHE A 34 6.49 -4.41 -2.50
CA PHE A 34 5.09 -4.02 -2.60
C PHE A 34 4.56 -3.50 -1.25
N LEU A 35 4.09 -2.26 -1.23
CA LEU A 35 3.48 -1.62 -0.06
C LEU A 35 1.97 -1.47 -0.27
N HIS A 36 1.19 -2.23 0.48
CA HIS A 36 -0.27 -2.28 0.41
C HIS A 36 -0.96 -0.96 0.78
N GLY A 37 -2.27 -0.84 0.52
CA GLY A 37 -3.12 0.29 0.92
C GLY A 37 -3.43 0.36 2.42
N THR A 38 -4.28 1.29 2.82
CA THR A 38 -4.74 1.45 4.20
C THR A 38 -6.27 1.39 4.28
N PRO A 39 -6.86 0.36 4.91
CA PRO A 39 -6.21 -0.83 5.43
C PRO A 39 -5.83 -1.84 4.33
N GLY A 40 -4.86 -2.69 4.60
CA GLY A 40 -4.43 -3.76 3.70
C GLY A 40 -3.37 -4.64 4.33
N SER A 41 -2.90 -5.62 3.59
CA SER A 41 -1.87 -6.57 3.99
C SER A 41 -0.97 -6.96 2.81
N ARG A 42 0.03 -7.77 3.07
CA ARG A 42 0.89 -8.35 2.04
C ARG A 42 0.12 -9.16 0.99
N ARG A 43 -1.09 -9.65 1.33
CA ARG A 43 -1.91 -10.48 0.43
C ARG A 43 -2.42 -9.76 -0.81
N LEU A 44 -2.49 -8.43 -0.81
CA LEU A 44 -2.92 -7.69 -2.00
C LEU A 44 -1.99 -7.95 -3.19
N ALA A 45 -0.71 -8.23 -2.95
CA ALA A 45 0.26 -8.55 -4.01
C ALA A 45 -0.01 -9.88 -4.72
N GLU A 46 -0.81 -10.79 -4.12
CA GLU A 46 -1.25 -12.05 -4.75
C GLU A 46 -1.98 -11.81 -6.09
N LEU A 47 -2.60 -10.64 -6.26
CA LEU A 47 -3.20 -10.22 -7.53
C LEU A 47 -2.21 -10.21 -8.70
N PHE A 48 -0.94 -10.06 -8.42
CA PHE A 48 0.11 -9.82 -9.39
C PHE A 48 1.14 -10.95 -9.47
N ASP A 49 0.95 -12.04 -8.73
CA ASP A 49 1.86 -13.18 -8.66
C ASP A 49 2.22 -13.72 -10.05
N THR A 50 1.21 -14.10 -10.83
CA THR A 50 1.41 -14.66 -12.19
C THR A 50 2.09 -13.66 -13.14
N VAL A 51 1.72 -12.39 -13.12
CA VAL A 51 2.32 -11.40 -13.99
C VAL A 51 3.75 -11.06 -13.56
N ALA A 52 4.04 -11.05 -12.26
CA ALA A 52 5.38 -10.89 -11.72
C ALA A 52 6.28 -12.07 -12.15
N GLU A 53 5.79 -13.31 -12.01
CA GLU A 53 6.49 -14.50 -12.46
C GLU A 53 6.82 -14.46 -13.95
N SER A 54 5.84 -14.11 -14.79
CA SER A 54 6.01 -14.08 -16.24
C SER A 54 7.00 -13.02 -16.74
N HIS A 55 7.28 -12.00 -15.93
CA HIS A 55 8.23 -10.93 -16.24
C HIS A 55 9.54 -11.01 -15.43
N GLY A 56 9.79 -12.13 -14.74
CA GLY A 56 11.00 -12.29 -13.95
C GLY A 56 11.13 -11.30 -12.79
N ILE A 57 10.02 -10.93 -12.15
CA ILE A 57 9.99 -10.04 -10.99
C ILE A 57 9.85 -10.87 -9.72
N ARG A 58 10.68 -10.57 -8.72
CA ARG A 58 10.52 -11.01 -7.33
C ARG A 58 9.79 -9.94 -6.55
N LEU A 59 8.50 -10.15 -6.27
CA LEU A 59 7.64 -9.16 -5.63
C LEU A 59 7.54 -9.45 -4.12
N LEU A 60 8.26 -8.67 -3.30
CA LEU A 60 8.24 -8.78 -1.84
C LEU A 60 7.12 -7.92 -1.26
N ALA A 61 6.09 -8.52 -0.75
CA ALA A 61 4.99 -7.82 -0.10
C ALA A 61 5.10 -7.96 1.42
N LEU A 62 5.10 -6.84 2.14
CA LEU A 62 5.18 -6.85 3.60
C LEU A 62 3.86 -6.41 4.26
N ASP A 63 3.57 -6.98 5.42
CA ASP A 63 2.57 -6.42 6.34
C ASP A 63 3.20 -5.26 7.09
N ARG A 64 2.72 -4.03 6.89
CA ARG A 64 3.21 -2.90 7.70
C ARG A 64 2.82 -3.09 9.18
N PRO A 65 3.58 -2.51 10.14
CA PRO A 65 3.36 -2.75 11.57
C PRO A 65 1.92 -2.53 12.03
N GLY A 66 1.37 -3.53 12.69
CA GLY A 66 0.00 -3.56 13.21
C GLY A 66 -1.04 -4.08 12.20
N TYR A 67 -0.60 -4.63 11.07
CA TYR A 67 -1.42 -5.39 10.12
C TYR A 67 -0.96 -6.84 10.05
N GLY A 68 -1.83 -7.70 9.58
CA GLY A 68 -1.57 -9.12 9.31
C GLY A 68 -0.81 -9.81 10.44
N HIS A 69 0.37 -10.30 10.14
CA HIS A 69 1.26 -11.00 11.08
C HIS A 69 2.37 -10.09 11.66
N SER A 70 2.41 -8.82 11.31
CA SER A 70 3.41 -7.88 11.83
C SER A 70 3.03 -7.32 13.19
N SER A 71 4.01 -7.22 14.09
CA SER A 71 3.83 -6.64 15.41
C SER A 71 3.32 -5.20 15.36
N PRO A 72 2.49 -4.75 16.32
CA PRO A 72 2.12 -3.35 16.43
C PRO A 72 3.32 -2.45 16.73
N TRP A 73 3.32 -1.27 16.09
CA TRP A 73 4.24 -0.19 16.43
C TRP A 73 3.48 1.15 16.34
N PRO A 74 2.64 1.47 17.33
CA PRO A 74 1.72 2.61 17.26
C PRO A 74 2.42 3.98 17.39
N GLU A 75 3.62 4.03 17.94
CA GLU A 75 4.43 5.25 18.11
C GLU A 75 5.29 5.57 16.87
N ARG A 76 5.33 4.69 15.87
CA ARG A 76 6.11 4.93 14.66
C ARG A 76 5.64 6.18 13.93
N THR A 77 6.56 6.82 13.27
CA THR A 77 6.33 7.87 12.28
C THR A 77 6.38 7.28 10.86
N VAL A 78 6.06 8.08 9.86
CA VAL A 78 6.23 7.71 8.45
C VAL A 78 7.71 7.44 8.14
N ARG A 79 8.63 8.23 8.71
CA ARG A 79 10.08 8.10 8.51
C ARG A 79 10.69 6.80 9.07
N ASP A 80 10.04 6.18 10.05
CA ASP A 80 10.51 4.90 10.60
C ASP A 80 10.37 3.73 9.61
N THR A 81 9.78 3.95 8.44
CA THR A 81 9.57 2.91 7.41
C THR A 81 10.89 2.30 6.94
N ALA A 82 11.94 3.09 6.80
CA ALA A 82 13.25 2.57 6.41
C ALA A 82 13.80 1.54 7.41
N ARG A 83 13.52 1.72 8.72
CA ARG A 83 13.86 0.76 9.77
C ARG A 83 13.04 -0.54 9.72
N ILE A 84 12.03 -0.59 8.86
CA ILE A 84 11.18 -1.76 8.60
C ILE A 84 11.59 -2.40 7.28
N VAL A 85 11.78 -1.60 6.25
CA VAL A 85 12.10 -2.05 4.89
C VAL A 85 13.51 -2.63 4.80
N SER A 86 14.53 -1.95 5.35
CA SER A 86 15.92 -2.42 5.25
C SER A 86 16.12 -3.82 5.84
N PRO A 87 15.64 -4.15 7.07
CA PRO A 87 15.74 -5.52 7.57
C PRO A 87 15.03 -6.57 6.72
N VAL A 88 13.92 -6.22 6.04
CA VAL A 88 13.23 -7.14 5.13
C VAL A 88 14.08 -7.39 3.89
N LEU A 89 14.66 -6.35 3.30
CA LEU A 89 15.56 -6.49 2.15
C LEU A 89 16.82 -7.30 2.51
N ASP A 90 17.39 -7.06 3.70
CA ASP A 90 18.58 -7.79 4.21
C ASP A 90 18.27 -9.29 4.40
N ASP A 91 17.13 -9.63 5.01
CA ASP A 91 16.67 -11.02 5.20
C ASP A 91 16.42 -11.73 3.86
N ALA A 92 15.91 -10.98 2.88
CA ALA A 92 15.66 -11.47 1.52
C ALA A 92 16.94 -11.53 0.64
N GLY A 93 18.10 -11.05 1.15
CA GLY A 93 19.37 -10.99 0.40
C GLY A 93 19.36 -9.98 -0.74
N ILE A 94 18.67 -8.85 -0.57
CA ILE A 94 18.46 -7.83 -1.61
C ILE A 94 19.18 -6.54 -1.21
N ASP A 95 20.08 -6.07 -2.05
CA ASP A 95 20.80 -4.81 -1.84
C ASP A 95 19.92 -3.61 -2.25
N THR A 96 19.30 -3.67 -3.42
CA THR A 96 18.49 -2.59 -3.98
C THR A 96 17.19 -3.14 -4.57
N ALA A 97 16.08 -2.43 -4.39
CA ALA A 97 14.79 -2.81 -4.94
C ALA A 97 14.02 -1.61 -5.51
N GLY A 98 13.21 -1.87 -6.53
CA GLY A 98 12.12 -0.96 -6.87
C GLY A 98 10.99 -1.04 -5.84
N VAL A 99 10.11 -0.05 -5.82
CA VAL A 99 8.93 -0.05 -4.93
C VAL A 99 7.66 0.19 -5.74
N ILE A 100 6.67 -0.66 -5.55
CA ILE A 100 5.28 -0.41 -5.94
C ILE A 100 4.48 -0.11 -4.67
N ALA A 101 3.90 1.07 -4.58
CA ALA A 101 3.10 1.47 -3.42
C ALA A 101 1.66 1.79 -3.83
N PHE A 102 0.70 1.19 -3.16
CA PHE A 102 -0.71 1.44 -3.40
C PHE A 102 -1.31 2.33 -2.32
N SER A 103 -2.07 3.37 -2.73
CA SER A 103 -2.91 4.16 -1.84
C SER A 103 -2.16 4.66 -0.59
N GLY A 104 -2.60 4.24 0.59
CA GLY A 104 -1.94 4.53 1.87
C GLY A 104 -0.53 3.95 2.04
N GLY A 105 0.00 3.23 1.07
CA GLY A 105 1.41 2.81 0.99
C GLY A 105 2.36 3.94 0.56
N ALA A 106 1.85 4.96 -0.12
CA ALA A 106 2.63 6.05 -0.70
C ALA A 106 3.55 6.80 0.29
N PRO A 107 3.08 7.28 1.46
CA PRO A 107 3.96 7.99 2.40
C PRO A 107 5.15 7.15 2.84
N TYR A 108 4.96 5.86 2.97
CA TYR A 108 6.00 4.91 3.40
C TYR A 108 7.01 4.63 2.30
N ALA A 109 6.58 4.59 1.03
CA ALA A 109 7.46 4.50 -0.12
C ALA A 109 8.36 5.73 -0.23
N PHE A 110 7.77 6.93 -0.16
CA PHE A 110 8.52 8.18 -0.21
C PHE A 110 9.51 8.30 0.94
N ALA A 111 9.09 7.97 2.17
CA ALA A 111 9.99 8.02 3.33
C ALA A 111 11.15 7.03 3.21
N SER A 112 10.91 5.82 2.66
CA SER A 112 11.98 4.84 2.43
C SER A 112 13.00 5.36 1.43
N ALA A 113 12.56 5.91 0.31
CA ALA A 113 13.46 6.44 -0.71
C ALA A 113 14.23 7.68 -0.23
N ALA A 114 13.58 8.59 0.50
CA ALA A 114 14.24 9.78 1.03
C ALA A 114 15.28 9.48 2.13
N THR A 115 15.06 8.40 2.92
CA THR A 115 15.97 8.06 4.04
C THR A 115 17.02 7.02 3.69
N HIS A 116 16.79 6.18 2.67
CA HIS A 116 17.70 5.14 2.19
C HIS A 116 17.76 5.13 0.67
N PRO A 117 18.27 6.20 0.04
CA PRO A 117 18.31 6.32 -1.42
C PRO A 117 19.11 5.19 -2.09
N ASP A 118 20.13 4.67 -1.42
CA ASP A 118 20.97 3.57 -1.92
C ASP A 118 20.23 2.22 -1.98
N ARG A 119 19.07 2.10 -1.32
CA ARG A 119 18.29 0.86 -1.26
C ARG A 119 17.06 0.88 -2.17
N ILE A 120 16.63 2.04 -2.64
CA ILE A 120 15.43 2.21 -3.45
C ILE A 120 15.80 2.96 -4.73
N ASP A 121 15.75 2.27 -5.86
CA ASP A 121 16.16 2.81 -7.16
C ASP A 121 15.00 3.39 -7.99
N ARG A 122 13.75 2.94 -7.72
CA ARG A 122 12.56 3.33 -8.48
C ARG A 122 11.31 3.29 -7.60
N LEU A 123 10.46 4.29 -7.77
CA LEU A 123 9.15 4.36 -7.12
C LEU A 123 8.02 4.39 -8.14
N ASP A 124 7.11 3.44 -8.04
CA ASP A 124 5.84 3.43 -8.75
C ASP A 124 4.70 3.54 -7.72
N VAL A 125 4.08 4.70 -7.65
CA VAL A 125 3.02 4.99 -6.67
C VAL A 125 1.68 4.99 -7.38
N VAL A 126 0.83 4.03 -7.01
CA VAL A 126 -0.46 3.78 -7.66
C VAL A 126 -1.60 4.26 -6.78
N ALA A 127 -2.43 5.17 -7.30
CA ALA A 127 -3.53 5.79 -6.58
C ALA A 127 -3.11 6.29 -5.18
N GLY A 128 -1.89 6.82 -5.09
CA GLY A 128 -1.20 7.11 -3.83
C GLY A 128 -1.88 8.19 -3.00
N ALA A 129 -1.93 7.97 -1.69
CA ALA A 129 -2.29 9.03 -0.75
C ALA A 129 -1.35 10.23 -0.92
N THR A 130 -1.87 11.40 -0.68
CA THR A 130 -1.15 12.66 -0.80
C THR A 130 -1.01 13.36 0.55
N PRO A 131 0.10 14.06 0.80
CA PRO A 131 0.28 14.78 2.05
C PRO A 131 -0.76 15.89 2.21
N PRO A 132 -1.12 16.25 3.46
CA PRO A 132 -2.18 17.23 3.72
C PRO A 132 -1.97 18.60 3.07
N HIS A 133 -0.71 19.04 2.88
CA HIS A 133 -0.41 20.36 2.34
C HIS A 133 -0.65 20.49 0.82
N VAL A 134 -0.73 19.36 0.08
CA VAL A 134 -0.97 19.40 -1.38
C VAL A 134 -2.45 19.26 -1.75
N VAL A 135 -3.37 19.12 -0.79
CA VAL A 135 -4.80 19.02 -1.05
C VAL A 135 -5.57 20.13 -0.35
N ASP A 136 -6.56 20.72 -1.02
CA ASP A 136 -7.42 21.74 -0.39
C ASP A 136 -8.33 21.13 0.67
N ALA A 137 -8.80 19.90 0.41
CA ALA A 137 -9.59 19.12 1.36
C ALA A 137 -9.54 17.62 1.03
N HIS A 138 -9.28 16.80 2.01
CA HIS A 138 -9.46 15.35 1.88
C HIS A 138 -10.94 14.98 1.76
N PRO A 139 -11.27 13.84 1.12
CA PRO A 139 -12.62 13.30 1.10
C PRO A 139 -13.22 13.21 2.51
N PRO A 140 -14.54 13.45 2.68
CA PRO A 140 -15.17 13.51 4.01
C PRO A 140 -14.92 12.26 4.87
N VAL A 141 -14.92 11.08 4.26
CA VAL A 141 -14.65 9.82 4.97
C VAL A 141 -13.22 9.78 5.52
N GLN A 142 -12.22 10.18 4.74
CA GLN A 142 -10.83 10.21 5.19
C GLN A 142 -10.63 11.23 6.32
N ARG A 143 -11.24 12.42 6.23
CA ARG A 143 -11.22 13.41 7.31
C ARG A 143 -11.84 12.85 8.60
N LEU A 144 -12.98 12.15 8.49
CA LEU A 144 -13.63 11.52 9.64
C LEU A 144 -12.71 10.47 10.27
N LEU A 145 -12.16 9.56 9.47
CA LEU A 145 -11.26 8.50 9.94
C LEU A 145 -9.99 9.07 10.59
N GLY A 146 -9.37 10.08 9.99
CA GLY A 146 -8.21 10.79 10.57
C GLY A 146 -8.54 11.46 11.90
N ARG A 147 -9.70 12.14 11.99
CA ARG A 147 -10.17 12.73 13.24
C ARG A 147 -10.43 11.66 14.31
N MET A 148 -11.08 10.57 13.97
CA MET A 148 -11.32 9.45 14.90
C MET A 148 -10.01 8.79 15.33
N ALA A 149 -9.03 8.67 14.44
CA ALA A 149 -7.72 8.10 14.76
C ALA A 149 -6.97 8.93 15.83
N THR A 150 -7.17 10.24 15.85
CA THR A 150 -6.55 11.14 16.83
C THR A 150 -7.37 11.29 18.12
N THR A 151 -8.69 11.43 18.03
CA THR A 151 -9.55 11.78 19.16
C THR A 151 -10.20 10.58 19.84
N THR A 152 -10.59 9.57 19.08
CA THR A 152 -11.34 8.40 19.56
C THR A 152 -10.79 7.08 18.98
N PRO A 153 -9.49 6.76 19.17
CA PRO A 153 -8.85 5.61 18.52
C PRO A 153 -9.47 4.26 18.94
N ARG A 154 -10.03 4.18 20.15
CA ARG A 154 -10.73 2.96 20.61
C ARG A 154 -12.02 2.72 19.84
N LEU A 155 -12.79 3.79 19.57
CA LEU A 155 -14.02 3.71 18.77
C LEU A 155 -13.70 3.34 17.31
N LEU A 156 -12.65 3.91 16.72
CA LEU A 156 -12.21 3.56 15.39
C LEU A 156 -11.80 2.08 15.29
N ARG A 157 -11.08 1.54 16.27
CA ARG A 157 -10.77 0.10 16.35
C ARG A 157 -12.03 -0.76 16.41
N ALA A 158 -13.04 -0.33 17.17
CA ALA A 158 -14.31 -1.03 17.23
C ALA A 158 -15.04 -1.00 15.87
N ALA A 159 -15.06 0.14 15.20
CA ALA A 159 -15.63 0.28 13.86
C ALA A 159 -14.94 -0.66 12.85
N PHE A 160 -13.61 -0.74 12.84
CA PHE A 160 -12.88 -1.70 12.00
C PHE A 160 -13.18 -3.17 12.36
N ARG A 161 -13.43 -3.47 13.65
CA ARG A 161 -13.86 -4.84 14.04
C ARG A 161 -15.19 -5.19 13.41
N VAL A 162 -16.15 -4.26 13.45
CA VAL A 162 -17.48 -4.46 12.85
C VAL A 162 -17.35 -4.58 11.33
N ASN A 163 -16.57 -3.71 10.68
CA ASN A 163 -16.37 -3.77 9.23
C ASN A 163 -15.71 -5.08 8.80
N ALA A 164 -14.69 -5.57 9.51
CA ALA A 164 -14.07 -6.87 9.24
C ALA A 164 -15.03 -8.03 9.49
N TRP A 165 -15.91 -7.94 10.49
CA TRP A 165 -16.95 -8.93 10.71
C TRP A 165 -17.96 -8.94 9.55
N LEU A 166 -18.41 -7.77 9.08
CA LEU A 166 -19.28 -7.66 7.91
C LEU A 166 -18.60 -8.23 6.65
N ALA A 167 -17.34 -7.86 6.39
CA ALA A 167 -16.58 -8.36 5.25
C ALA A 167 -16.43 -9.89 5.24
N ARG A 168 -16.42 -10.52 6.41
CA ARG A 168 -16.37 -11.99 6.53
C ARG A 168 -17.69 -12.68 6.17
N HIS A 169 -18.83 -11.99 6.39
CA HIS A 169 -20.17 -12.55 6.22
C HIS A 169 -20.92 -12.02 5.00
N ARG A 170 -20.30 -11.12 4.23
CA ARG A 170 -20.84 -10.54 3.02
C ARG A 170 -20.09 -11.05 1.80
N ASP A 171 -20.69 -10.85 0.64
CA ASP A 171 -20.05 -11.07 -0.66
C ASP A 171 -18.78 -10.22 -0.80
N PRO A 172 -17.74 -10.66 -1.55
CA PRO A 172 -16.52 -9.90 -1.80
C PRO A 172 -16.75 -8.48 -2.33
N SER A 173 -17.82 -8.26 -3.08
CA SER A 173 -18.22 -6.94 -3.58
C SER A 173 -18.41 -5.91 -2.47
N PHE A 174 -18.74 -6.34 -1.24
CA PHE A 174 -18.82 -5.46 -0.07
C PHE A 174 -17.48 -4.77 0.25
N VAL A 175 -16.38 -5.49 0.10
CA VAL A 175 -15.04 -4.93 0.31
C VAL A 175 -14.60 -4.15 -0.93
N VAL A 176 -14.78 -4.73 -2.11
CA VAL A 176 -14.45 -4.10 -3.41
C VAL A 176 -15.14 -2.74 -3.54
N GLY A 177 -16.41 -2.63 -3.17
CA GLY A 177 -17.16 -1.38 -3.20
C GLY A 177 -16.60 -0.25 -2.32
N GLN A 178 -15.65 -0.54 -1.40
CA GLN A 178 -14.95 0.50 -0.65
C GLN A 178 -13.83 1.18 -1.46
N TYR A 179 -13.44 0.58 -2.59
CA TYR A 179 -12.35 1.02 -3.46
C TYR A 179 -12.79 1.34 -4.89
N THR A 180 -14.07 1.13 -5.21
CA THR A 180 -14.65 1.35 -6.54
C THR A 180 -15.75 2.40 -6.51
N THR A 181 -16.11 2.93 -7.68
CA THR A 181 -17.19 3.91 -7.85
C THR A 181 -18.33 3.35 -8.69
N GLY A 182 -19.58 3.63 -8.30
CA GLY A 182 -20.76 3.18 -9.02
C GLY A 182 -20.80 1.66 -9.20
N ASP A 183 -21.15 1.19 -10.40
CA ASP A 183 -21.25 -0.23 -10.76
C ASP A 183 -19.90 -0.88 -11.09
N ALA A 184 -18.79 -0.16 -10.88
CA ALA A 184 -17.45 -0.66 -11.21
C ALA A 184 -17.05 -1.87 -10.35
N ALA A 185 -17.67 -2.07 -9.19
CA ALA A 185 -17.47 -3.27 -8.37
C ALA A 185 -17.82 -4.57 -9.11
N ASP A 186 -18.86 -4.54 -9.95
CA ASP A 186 -19.34 -5.69 -10.73
C ASP A 186 -18.37 -6.03 -11.89
N ALA A 187 -17.55 -5.08 -12.30
CA ALA A 187 -16.53 -5.26 -13.34
C ALA A 187 -15.21 -5.88 -12.81
N VAL A 188 -15.06 -6.01 -11.49
CA VAL A 188 -13.86 -6.64 -10.91
C VAL A 188 -13.99 -8.16 -11.03
N PRO A 189 -13.00 -8.87 -11.64
CA PRO A 189 -13.05 -10.32 -11.76
C PRO A 189 -13.22 -11.01 -10.40
N GLY A 190 -14.07 -12.04 -10.31
CA GLY A 190 -14.40 -12.70 -9.04
C GLY A 190 -13.18 -13.18 -8.26
N HIS A 191 -12.15 -13.70 -8.95
CA HIS A 191 -10.89 -14.08 -8.32
C HIS A 191 -10.19 -12.86 -7.67
N ALA A 192 -10.12 -11.73 -8.36
CA ALA A 192 -9.52 -10.52 -7.81
C ALA A 192 -10.34 -9.98 -6.62
N ALA A 193 -11.67 -10.03 -6.70
CA ALA A 193 -12.55 -9.63 -5.59
C ALA A 193 -12.30 -10.49 -4.33
N GLU A 194 -12.10 -11.79 -4.48
CA GLU A 194 -11.75 -12.69 -3.37
C GLU A 194 -10.40 -12.36 -2.75
N ILE A 195 -9.38 -12.06 -3.56
CA ILE A 195 -8.07 -11.64 -3.05
C ILE A 195 -8.19 -10.31 -2.29
N VAL A 196 -8.90 -9.31 -2.84
CA VAL A 196 -9.12 -8.02 -2.18
C VAL A 196 -9.85 -8.20 -0.83
N ARG A 197 -10.86 -9.10 -0.78
CA ARG A 197 -11.51 -9.45 0.49
C ARG A 197 -10.55 -10.14 1.45
N ALA A 198 -9.77 -11.09 0.98
CA ALA A 198 -8.79 -11.82 1.79
C ALA A 198 -7.70 -10.90 2.34
N ASP A 199 -7.20 -9.97 1.54
CA ASP A 199 -6.29 -8.90 1.95
C ASP A 199 -6.86 -8.06 3.10
N PHE A 200 -8.09 -7.57 2.92
CA PHE A 200 -8.79 -6.78 3.94
C PHE A 200 -8.99 -7.55 5.25
N LEU A 201 -9.38 -8.82 5.17
CA LEU A 201 -9.57 -9.67 6.36
C LEU A 201 -8.24 -9.97 7.06
N GLU A 202 -7.19 -10.24 6.29
CA GLU A 202 -5.83 -10.46 6.81
C GLU A 202 -5.31 -9.21 7.51
N ALA A 203 -5.56 -8.02 6.97
CA ALA A 203 -5.17 -6.75 7.59
C ALA A 203 -5.63 -6.64 9.05
N PHE A 204 -6.75 -7.26 9.38
CA PHE A 204 -7.35 -7.23 10.72
C PHE A 204 -7.31 -8.56 11.47
N ALA A 205 -6.58 -9.55 10.96
CA ALA A 205 -6.55 -10.89 11.55
C ALA A 205 -6.05 -10.89 13.00
N THR A 206 -4.96 -10.19 13.27
CA THR A 206 -4.32 -10.16 14.60
C THR A 206 -4.53 -8.83 15.30
N HIS A 207 -4.28 -7.72 14.61
CA HIS A 207 -4.27 -6.38 15.18
C HIS A 207 -5.18 -5.42 14.39
N ARG A 208 -5.47 -4.26 14.98
CA ARG A 208 -6.22 -3.14 14.35
C ARG A 208 -5.52 -1.82 14.55
N SER A 209 -4.35 -1.86 15.14
CA SER A 209 -3.56 -0.66 15.47
C SER A 209 -2.92 -0.06 14.22
N GLY A 210 -2.58 -0.87 13.22
CA GLY A 210 -2.00 -0.41 11.96
C GLY A 210 -2.87 0.65 11.30
N ALA A 211 -4.14 0.33 11.04
CA ALA A 211 -5.08 1.27 10.42
C ALA A 211 -5.25 2.56 11.22
N VAL A 212 -5.38 2.47 12.55
CA VAL A 212 -5.50 3.66 13.40
C VAL A 212 -4.25 4.54 13.33
N THR A 213 -3.07 3.92 13.38
CA THR A 213 -1.80 4.65 13.26
C THR A 213 -1.68 5.32 11.90
N GLU A 214 -2.04 4.63 10.82
CA GLU A 214 -1.89 5.14 9.46
C GLU A 214 -2.92 6.22 9.10
N PHE A 215 -4.16 6.14 9.59
CA PHE A 215 -5.10 7.25 9.46
C PHE A 215 -4.68 8.49 10.25
N ARG A 216 -3.93 8.31 11.35
CA ARG A 216 -3.31 9.43 12.06
C ARG A 216 -2.17 10.04 11.24
N HIS A 217 -1.31 9.21 10.63
CA HIS A 217 -0.27 9.68 9.71
C HIS A 217 -0.86 10.42 8.50
N ALA A 218 -1.92 9.89 7.90
CA ALA A 218 -2.58 10.55 6.76
C ALA A 218 -3.16 11.94 7.10
N ALA A 219 -3.48 12.17 8.38
CA ALA A 219 -3.98 13.45 8.87
C ALA A 219 -2.90 14.41 9.41
N SER A 220 -1.62 14.02 9.35
CA SER A 220 -0.48 14.78 9.85
C SER A 220 0.56 15.01 8.78
N ASP A 221 1.47 15.95 9.02
CA ASP A 221 2.64 16.13 8.16
C ASP A 221 3.51 14.85 8.18
N TRP A 222 3.91 14.40 6.98
CA TRP A 222 4.74 13.21 6.84
C TRP A 222 6.22 13.46 7.14
N THR A 223 6.63 14.73 7.14
CA THR A 223 8.03 15.15 7.36
C THR A 223 9.00 14.47 6.37
N VAL A 224 8.57 14.27 5.13
CA VAL A 224 9.36 13.70 4.04
C VAL A 224 9.87 14.84 3.18
N ALA A 225 11.17 14.88 2.97
CA ALA A 225 11.78 15.79 2.02
C ALA A 225 11.73 15.17 0.62
N PHE A 226 10.78 15.61 -0.20
CA PHE A 226 10.60 15.07 -1.56
C PHE A 226 11.78 15.42 -2.48
N ASP A 227 12.47 16.53 -2.21
CA ASP A 227 13.69 16.94 -2.91
C ASP A 227 14.89 16.00 -2.67
N ASP A 228 14.89 15.22 -1.58
CA ASP A 228 15.93 14.25 -1.25
C ASP A 228 15.68 12.87 -1.93
N ILE A 229 14.62 12.75 -2.72
CA ILE A 229 14.31 11.52 -3.45
C ILE A 229 14.96 11.59 -4.83
N ASP A 230 16.11 10.93 -4.97
CA ASP A 230 16.86 10.84 -6.24
C ASP A 230 16.31 9.75 -7.17
N SER A 231 15.59 8.76 -6.62
CA SER A 231 14.97 7.68 -7.39
C SER A 231 13.98 8.21 -8.42
N ARG A 232 13.85 7.51 -9.56
CA ARG A 232 12.80 7.82 -10.52
C ARG A 232 11.42 7.58 -9.91
N VAL A 233 10.57 8.61 -9.87
CA VAL A 233 9.20 8.55 -9.35
C VAL A 233 8.19 8.55 -10.48
N ARG A 234 7.27 7.59 -10.47
CA ARG A 234 6.09 7.56 -11.33
C ARG A 234 4.84 7.49 -10.49
N LEU A 235 3.94 8.44 -10.72
CA LEU A 235 2.64 8.51 -10.06
C LEU A 235 1.58 8.02 -11.05
N TRP A 236 0.85 6.96 -10.70
CA TRP A 236 -0.19 6.37 -11.51
C TRP A 236 -1.55 6.67 -10.89
N HIS A 237 -2.43 7.39 -11.59
CA HIS A 237 -3.66 7.85 -10.96
C HIS A 237 -4.86 7.82 -11.90
N GLY A 238 -6.03 7.39 -11.37
CA GLY A 238 -7.28 7.31 -12.11
C GLY A 238 -8.04 8.64 -12.12
N THR A 239 -8.75 8.93 -13.22
CA THR A 239 -9.60 10.14 -13.29
C THR A 239 -10.84 10.05 -12.39
N ASP A 240 -11.31 8.83 -12.12
CA ASP A 240 -12.57 8.56 -11.41
C ASP A 240 -12.31 8.11 -9.96
N ASP A 241 -11.06 8.29 -9.48
CA ASP A 241 -10.68 7.98 -8.12
C ASP A 241 -11.31 8.96 -7.12
N THR A 242 -12.29 8.48 -6.35
CA THR A 242 -12.96 9.25 -5.30
C THR A 242 -12.35 9.03 -3.92
N ASN A 243 -11.49 8.03 -3.77
CA ASN A 243 -10.75 7.77 -2.53
C ASN A 243 -9.60 8.76 -2.37
N VAL A 244 -8.81 8.94 -3.44
CA VAL A 244 -7.75 9.94 -3.50
C VAL A 244 -7.94 10.75 -4.78
N PRO A 245 -8.34 12.04 -4.68
CA PRO A 245 -8.59 12.86 -5.86
C PRO A 245 -7.34 13.10 -6.71
N LEU A 246 -7.46 12.98 -8.04
CA LEU A 246 -6.37 13.22 -9.01
C LEU A 246 -5.72 14.60 -8.86
N SER A 247 -6.46 15.61 -8.39
CA SER A 247 -5.92 16.95 -8.15
C SER A 247 -4.77 16.95 -7.14
N GLY A 248 -4.82 16.09 -6.13
CA GLY A 248 -3.73 15.90 -5.18
C GLY A 248 -2.48 15.30 -5.83
N ALA A 249 -2.65 14.28 -6.69
CA ALA A 249 -1.54 13.68 -7.41
C ALA A 249 -0.85 14.66 -8.36
N ARG A 250 -1.62 15.53 -9.02
CA ARG A 250 -1.07 16.60 -9.90
C ARG A 250 -0.23 17.62 -9.14
N ARG A 251 -0.65 17.98 -7.92
CA ARG A 251 0.15 18.89 -7.08
C ARG A 251 1.36 18.17 -6.49
N LEU A 252 1.18 16.92 -6.08
CA LEU A 252 2.28 16.12 -5.56
C LEU A 252 3.40 15.93 -6.59
N GLU A 253 3.07 15.77 -7.88
CA GLU A 253 4.06 15.69 -8.95
C GLU A 253 5.03 16.88 -8.93
N SER A 254 4.53 18.09 -8.64
CA SER A 254 5.36 19.30 -8.60
C SER A 254 6.29 19.44 -7.38
N GLU A 255 6.10 18.58 -6.35
CA GLU A 255 6.99 18.53 -5.19
C GLU A 255 8.29 17.77 -5.47
N PHE A 256 8.36 17.03 -6.57
CA PHE A 256 9.53 16.25 -6.94
C PHE A 256 10.32 16.92 -8.06
N ARG A 257 11.63 16.73 -8.06
CA ARG A 257 12.49 17.13 -9.19
C ARG A 257 12.34 16.24 -10.41
N ASN A 258 11.96 14.99 -10.21
CA ASN A 258 11.98 13.94 -11.24
C ASN A 258 10.79 12.98 -11.09
N ALA A 259 9.56 13.51 -11.11
CA ALA A 259 8.36 12.70 -11.12
C ALA A 259 7.63 12.78 -12.46
N GLU A 260 6.91 11.71 -12.79
CA GLU A 260 6.06 11.61 -13.97
C GLU A 260 4.66 11.13 -13.54
N LEU A 261 3.62 11.93 -13.78
CA LEU A 261 2.24 11.53 -13.53
C LEU A 261 1.63 10.85 -14.76
N ARG A 262 1.20 9.61 -14.58
CA ARG A 262 0.50 8.80 -15.58
C ARG A 262 -0.98 8.68 -15.23
N VAL A 263 -1.83 9.36 -15.98
CA VAL A 263 -3.27 9.40 -15.73
C VAL A 263 -3.96 8.23 -16.45
N ARG A 264 -4.81 7.51 -15.71
CA ARG A 264 -5.66 6.42 -16.21
C ARG A 264 -7.09 6.93 -16.39
N SER A 265 -7.47 7.19 -17.63
CA SER A 265 -8.82 7.66 -17.94
C SER A 265 -9.87 6.60 -17.59
N GLY A 266 -10.95 7.00 -16.94
CA GLY A 266 -12.07 6.14 -16.55
C GLY A 266 -11.68 5.05 -15.54
N ALA A 267 -10.59 5.21 -14.80
CA ALA A 267 -10.21 4.29 -13.74
C ALA A 267 -10.51 4.90 -12.36
N ASP A 268 -11.16 4.12 -11.51
CA ASP A 268 -11.30 4.39 -10.09
C ASP A 268 -10.06 3.93 -9.29
N HIS A 269 -10.18 3.93 -7.96
CA HIS A 269 -9.07 3.61 -7.07
C HIS A 269 -8.52 2.19 -7.28
N LEU A 270 -9.38 1.17 -7.27
CA LEU A 270 -8.99 -0.23 -7.46
C LEU A 270 -8.61 -0.52 -8.91
N GLN A 271 -9.37 0.00 -9.87
CA GLN A 271 -9.06 -0.17 -11.29
C GLN A 271 -7.71 0.46 -11.66
N THR A 272 -7.32 1.55 -11.00
CA THR A 272 -5.98 2.13 -11.18
C THR A 272 -4.90 1.13 -10.79
N LEU A 273 -5.07 0.42 -9.66
CA LEU A 273 -4.15 -0.64 -9.23
C LEU A 273 -4.10 -1.78 -10.25
N LEU A 274 -5.26 -2.35 -10.57
CA LEU A 274 -5.38 -3.55 -11.43
C LEU A 274 -4.83 -3.31 -12.84
N ARG A 275 -4.98 -2.08 -13.39
CA ARG A 275 -4.52 -1.74 -14.74
C ARG A 275 -3.07 -1.28 -14.79
N SER A 276 -2.55 -0.66 -13.71
CA SER A 276 -1.20 -0.08 -13.73
C SER A 276 -0.12 -1.07 -13.33
N VAL A 277 -0.35 -1.93 -12.34
CA VAL A 277 0.71 -2.83 -11.85
C VAL A 277 1.23 -3.80 -12.92
N PRO A 278 0.40 -4.41 -13.79
CA PRO A 278 0.91 -5.24 -14.89
C PRO A 278 1.84 -4.46 -15.84
N GLU A 279 1.50 -3.21 -16.18
CA GLU A 279 2.36 -2.36 -17.02
C GLU A 279 3.66 -1.94 -16.29
N ILE A 280 3.56 -1.67 -14.98
CA ILE A 280 4.72 -1.36 -14.14
C ILE A 280 5.69 -2.54 -14.14
N VAL A 281 5.18 -3.73 -13.88
CA VAL A 281 5.96 -4.98 -13.84
C VAL A 281 6.62 -5.26 -15.18
N ALA A 282 5.89 -5.14 -16.29
CA ALA A 282 6.42 -5.30 -17.64
C ALA A 282 7.48 -4.25 -18.02
N GLY A 283 7.56 -3.16 -17.31
CA GLY A 283 8.52 -2.06 -17.52
C GLY A 283 9.79 -2.15 -16.66
N TYR A 284 10.00 -3.25 -15.93
CA TYR A 284 11.28 -3.58 -15.30
C TYR A 284 12.19 -4.28 -16.32
N PRO A 285 13.53 -4.17 -16.17
CA PRO A 285 14.48 -4.81 -17.07
C PRO A 285 14.48 -6.33 -16.93
#